data_f1c7f0f668f8f7067ecc8fe4f7844bab
#
_entry.id   f1c7f0f668f8f7067ecc8fe4f7844bab
#
_cell.length_a   1.000
_cell.length_b   1.000
_cell.length_c   1.000
_cell.angle_alpha   90.00
_cell.angle_beta   90.00
_cell.angle_gamma   90.00
#
_symmetry.space_group_name_H-M   'P 1'
#
loop_
_entity.id
_entity.type
_entity.pdbx_description
1 polymer ?
#
loop_
_entity_poly.entity_id
_entity_poly.type
_entity_poly.pdbx_seq_one_letter_code
_entity_poly.pdbx_strand_id
1 'polypeptide(L)'
;MPYADTIATVRSWSEDRAIAVWTLFAGDLPAAALVVLGNDLEQVRKDGAFVVLVVPDEMTPTPVERRLADIVVHGPLPPSPFGLLVALAAVDVPDVRLLGLVGGSSEALIAGQRAGAGAIIGIAGQGHSSRLDLLCGQPDRIVEPSDFAAMDSYLYGAGRHHRQRVLLNPGPAVVSDRVHRAVAGPDLCHREPEYAEMFKRIREKLLRVAGVGGNWELALIAGSGTAAMEAMVGASVREGHHLLVCRNGVYGDRLATIGERLGIETLAIHASQTEPIDPAMMASALDADPDIDAVAVVHHETTTGLLNPVHEIAALAGARGVRVVVDAISSLGAEELRLAGSGIDMVACTSNKCLHGLPGTAFILLSPAGAKRATESPRRSLYLDVAGYLQAQETNSVPFTPAVPAVYGLEAALDELLDEGLEHRQAAYRGRVAFLDQALGRLGLEPTVAVENRSSSVRSFRLPDGVDYRNLHDALKRDGYVIYAGLGNAAKTTFRICTLGALQLEVLADFVASFERALLEAKLSNTAARHANAAGGQRGASAVPG
;
A
#
# COMPACT_ATOMS: atom_id res chain seq x y z
N MET A 1 26.99 20.62 -26.79
CA MET A 1 27.70 19.46 -26.23
C MET A 1 26.65 18.39 -25.96
N PRO A 2 26.73 17.21 -26.57
CA PRO A 2 25.59 16.27 -26.60
C PRO A 2 25.29 15.53 -25.27
N TYR A 3 26.07 15.71 -24.22
CA TYR A 3 25.91 14.94 -22.95
C TYR A 3 25.67 15.83 -21.71
N ALA A 4 25.49 17.15 -21.88
CA ALA A 4 25.32 18.07 -20.76
C ALA A 4 24.09 17.75 -19.89
N ASP A 5 23.05 17.19 -20.52
CA ASP A 5 21.78 16.87 -19.82
C ASP A 5 21.77 15.50 -19.14
N THR A 6 22.63 14.55 -19.59
CA THR A 6 22.88 13.29 -18.84
C THR A 6 23.32 13.57 -17.41
N ILE A 7 24.00 14.57 -17.23
CA ILE A 7 24.65 15.24 -16.15
C ILE A 7 23.66 15.77 -15.13
N ALA A 8 22.76 16.63 -15.58
CA ALA A 8 21.65 17.10 -14.75
C ALA A 8 20.80 15.92 -14.27
N THR A 9 20.73 14.82 -15.04
CA THR A 9 20.02 13.59 -14.71
C THR A 9 20.69 12.80 -13.58
N VAL A 10 21.98 12.54 -13.69
CA VAL A 10 22.73 11.81 -12.64
C VAL A 10 22.70 12.59 -11.34
N ARG A 11 22.87 13.91 -11.40
CA ARG A 11 22.84 14.79 -10.24
C ARG A 11 21.46 14.83 -9.58
N SER A 12 20.39 15.07 -10.35
CA SER A 12 19.03 15.11 -9.80
C SER A 12 18.59 13.76 -9.21
N TRP A 13 19.10 12.66 -9.74
CA TRP A 13 18.81 11.33 -9.24
C TRP A 13 19.57 10.97 -7.97
N SER A 14 20.83 11.44 -7.81
CA SER A 14 21.56 11.24 -6.54
C SER A 14 20.92 12.02 -5.39
N GLU A 15 20.51 13.26 -5.65
CA GLU A 15 19.81 14.10 -4.66
C GLU A 15 18.40 13.57 -4.32
N ASP A 16 17.64 13.10 -5.33
CA ASP A 16 16.25 12.65 -5.17
C ASP A 16 16.11 11.23 -4.61
N ARG A 17 17.09 10.34 -4.85
CA ARG A 17 17.04 8.93 -4.43
C ARG A 17 18.04 8.58 -3.34
N ALA A 18 18.78 9.56 -2.82
CA ALA A 18 19.84 9.33 -1.86
C ALA A 18 20.85 8.25 -2.32
N ILE A 19 21.18 8.22 -3.64
CA ILE A 19 22.15 7.26 -4.18
C ILE A 19 23.51 7.54 -3.53
N ALA A 20 24.02 6.56 -2.81
CA ALA A 20 25.29 6.65 -2.10
C ALA A 20 26.48 6.18 -2.95
N VAL A 21 26.23 5.35 -3.98
CA VAL A 21 27.28 4.75 -4.82
C VAL A 21 26.85 4.78 -6.27
N TRP A 22 27.64 5.43 -7.12
CA TRP A 22 27.48 5.35 -8.57
C TRP A 22 28.51 4.39 -9.16
N THR A 23 28.07 3.46 -9.98
CA THR A 23 28.90 2.41 -10.55
C THR A 23 28.96 2.51 -12.08
N LEU A 24 30.14 2.32 -12.60
CA LEU A 24 30.46 2.23 -14.02
C LEU A 24 31.20 0.93 -14.29
N PHE A 25 30.97 0.30 -15.45
CA PHE A 25 31.80 -0.80 -15.93
C PHE A 25 32.87 -0.28 -16.88
N ALA A 26 34.10 -0.69 -16.71
CA ALA A 26 35.20 -0.32 -17.58
C ALA A 26 34.96 -0.83 -19.00
N GLY A 27 35.17 0.04 -20.00
CA GLY A 27 34.95 -0.29 -21.41
C GLY A 27 33.51 -0.25 -21.88
N ASP A 28 32.52 -0.04 -20.99
CA ASP A 28 31.10 -0.06 -21.34
C ASP A 28 30.60 1.27 -21.93
N LEU A 29 31.25 2.38 -21.61
CA LEU A 29 30.84 3.71 -22.06
C LEU A 29 31.80 4.31 -23.11
N PRO A 30 31.28 5.05 -24.11
CA PRO A 30 32.13 5.75 -25.07
C PRO A 30 32.98 6.82 -24.39
N ALA A 31 34.20 7.01 -24.87
CA ALA A 31 35.15 8.01 -24.34
C ALA A 31 34.56 9.42 -24.27
N ALA A 32 33.71 9.79 -25.23
CA ALA A 32 32.99 11.07 -25.22
C ALA A 32 31.99 11.20 -24.08
N ALA A 33 31.29 10.12 -23.74
CA ALA A 33 30.36 10.09 -22.61
C ALA A 33 31.13 10.19 -21.28
N LEU A 34 32.26 9.50 -21.13
CA LEU A 34 33.10 9.56 -19.95
C LEU A 34 33.66 10.97 -19.66
N VAL A 35 34.02 11.71 -20.71
CA VAL A 35 34.51 13.10 -20.54
C VAL A 35 33.43 14.03 -19.99
N VAL A 36 32.22 13.82 -20.42
CA VAL A 36 31.07 14.64 -20.00
C VAL A 36 30.60 14.24 -18.60
N LEU A 37 30.45 12.96 -18.35
CA LEU A 37 30.14 12.42 -17.02
C LEU A 37 31.15 12.86 -15.95
N GLY A 38 32.42 13.13 -16.35
CA GLY A 38 33.49 13.51 -15.42
C GLY A 38 33.17 14.70 -14.52
N ASN A 39 32.57 15.74 -15.10
CA ASN A 39 32.24 16.94 -14.32
C ASN A 39 31.12 16.71 -13.29
N ASP A 40 30.25 15.79 -13.54
CA ASP A 40 29.09 15.54 -12.68
C ASP A 40 29.31 14.43 -11.68
N LEU A 41 30.07 13.44 -12.01
CA LEU A 41 30.58 12.51 -11.03
C LEU A 41 31.45 13.26 -9.99
N GLU A 42 32.16 14.34 -10.41
CA GLU A 42 32.85 15.22 -9.47
C GLU A 42 31.89 15.98 -8.56
N GLN A 43 30.73 16.40 -9.07
CA GLN A 43 29.71 17.05 -8.25
C GLN A 43 29.03 16.06 -7.31
N VAL A 44 28.66 14.87 -7.80
CA VAL A 44 28.09 13.78 -7.01
C VAL A 44 28.99 13.40 -5.83
N ARG A 45 30.32 13.43 -6.03
CA ARG A 45 31.31 13.26 -4.94
C ARG A 45 31.26 14.37 -3.91
N LYS A 46 31.13 15.62 -4.35
CA LYS A 46 31.00 16.77 -3.43
C LYS A 46 29.73 16.66 -2.58
N ASP A 47 28.70 16.01 -3.10
CA ASP A 47 27.44 15.73 -2.42
C ASP A 47 27.51 14.45 -1.54
N GLY A 48 28.68 13.84 -1.43
CA GLY A 48 28.96 12.73 -0.49
C GLY A 48 28.78 11.31 -1.05
N ALA A 49 28.47 11.16 -2.33
CA ALA A 49 28.37 9.83 -2.95
C ALA A 49 29.72 9.34 -3.49
N PHE A 50 29.92 8.02 -3.49
CA PHE A 50 31.10 7.37 -4.07
C PHE A 50 30.89 7.04 -5.54
N VAL A 51 31.96 7.12 -6.32
CA VAL A 51 32.00 6.61 -7.69
C VAL A 51 32.92 5.41 -7.75
N VAL A 52 32.39 4.26 -8.14
CA VAL A 52 33.12 2.99 -8.21
C VAL A 52 33.19 2.52 -9.65
N LEU A 53 34.39 2.20 -10.11
CA LEU A 53 34.64 1.57 -11.41
C LEU A 53 34.80 0.05 -11.22
N VAL A 54 33.96 -0.73 -11.87
CA VAL A 54 34.10 -2.18 -11.94
C VAL A 54 34.92 -2.54 -13.17
N VAL A 55 36.05 -3.18 -12.98
CA VAL A 55 37.00 -3.58 -14.03
C VAL A 55 37.01 -5.10 -14.11
N PRO A 56 36.81 -5.70 -15.31
CA PRO A 56 37.03 -7.14 -15.49
C PRO A 56 38.44 -7.56 -15.12
N ASP A 57 38.62 -8.77 -14.59
CA ASP A 57 39.90 -9.26 -14.08
C ASP A 57 41.07 -9.18 -15.09
N GLU A 58 40.76 -9.30 -16.39
CA GLU A 58 41.75 -9.27 -17.48
C GLU A 58 41.91 -7.91 -18.14
N MET A 59 41.18 -6.87 -17.67
CA MET A 59 41.16 -5.55 -18.27
C MET A 59 41.95 -4.53 -17.44
N THR A 60 42.59 -3.60 -18.11
CA THR A 60 43.19 -2.42 -17.49
C THR A 60 42.35 -1.19 -17.83
N PRO A 61 41.81 -0.44 -16.85
CA PRO A 61 41.00 0.73 -17.14
C PRO A 61 41.85 1.84 -17.79
N THR A 62 41.22 2.58 -18.68
CA THR A 62 41.85 3.74 -19.33
C THR A 62 42.20 4.83 -18.30
N PRO A 63 43.15 5.73 -18.59
CA PRO A 63 43.46 6.84 -17.69
C PRO A 63 42.27 7.77 -17.44
N VAL A 64 41.29 7.86 -18.36
CA VAL A 64 40.05 8.64 -18.19
C VAL A 64 39.14 7.94 -17.17
N GLU A 65 38.85 6.66 -17.36
CA GLU A 65 38.01 5.87 -16.44
C GLU A 65 38.59 5.85 -15.00
N ARG A 66 39.90 5.68 -14.88
CA ARG A 66 40.56 5.67 -13.56
C ARG A 66 40.47 7.01 -12.83
N ARG A 67 40.42 8.14 -13.54
CA ARG A 67 40.23 9.48 -12.95
C ARG A 67 38.81 9.74 -12.50
N LEU A 68 37.84 9.04 -13.09
CA LEU A 68 36.43 9.21 -12.75
C LEU A 68 36.03 8.47 -11.47
N ALA A 69 36.76 7.47 -11.05
CA ALA A 69 36.41 6.63 -9.93
C ALA A 69 37.18 6.98 -8.64
N ASP A 70 36.49 6.92 -7.51
CA ASP A 70 37.12 6.98 -6.18
C ASP A 70 37.77 5.64 -5.84
N ILE A 71 37.09 4.55 -6.24
CA ILE A 71 37.51 3.19 -5.99
C ILE A 71 37.43 2.39 -7.30
N VAL A 72 38.42 1.56 -7.54
CA VAL A 72 38.44 0.58 -8.62
C VAL A 72 38.36 -0.80 -8.01
N VAL A 73 37.36 -1.57 -8.41
CA VAL A 73 37.21 -2.97 -7.98
C VAL A 73 37.30 -3.90 -9.18
N HIS A 74 37.83 -5.10 -8.95
CA HIS A 74 37.87 -6.14 -9.97
C HIS A 74 36.71 -7.10 -9.77
N GLY A 75 36.08 -7.52 -10.86
CA GLY A 75 34.93 -8.42 -10.83
C GLY A 75 34.51 -8.94 -12.21
N PRO A 76 33.59 -9.90 -12.26
CA PRO A 76 33.13 -10.49 -13.50
C PRO A 76 32.41 -9.46 -14.39
N LEU A 77 32.49 -9.71 -15.70
CA LEU A 77 31.81 -8.94 -16.73
C LEU A 77 30.27 -9.00 -16.54
N PRO A 78 29.54 -7.93 -16.99
CA PRO A 78 28.11 -8.02 -17.18
C PRO A 78 27.73 -9.23 -18.10
N PRO A 79 26.53 -9.82 -17.94
CA PRO A 79 25.41 -9.35 -17.09
C PRO A 79 25.40 -9.92 -15.66
N SER A 80 26.55 -10.30 -15.11
CA SER A 80 26.64 -10.76 -13.71
C SER A 80 26.47 -9.55 -12.75
N PRO A 81 25.60 -9.64 -11.74
CA PRO A 81 25.45 -8.60 -10.73
C PRO A 81 26.61 -8.56 -9.72
N PHE A 82 27.50 -9.56 -9.73
CA PHE A 82 28.50 -9.74 -8.69
C PHE A 82 29.48 -8.57 -8.59
N GLY A 83 29.89 -8.00 -9.72
CA GLY A 83 30.76 -6.81 -9.75
C GLY A 83 30.13 -5.61 -9.02
N LEU A 84 28.83 -5.40 -9.15
CA LEU A 84 28.09 -4.33 -8.47
C LEU A 84 27.98 -4.57 -6.96
N LEU A 85 27.81 -5.83 -6.54
CA LEU A 85 27.80 -6.19 -5.12
C LEU A 85 29.19 -6.02 -4.47
N VAL A 86 30.24 -6.31 -5.22
CA VAL A 86 31.62 -6.02 -4.78
C VAL A 86 31.86 -4.52 -4.65
N ALA A 87 31.29 -3.70 -5.56
CA ALA A 87 31.36 -2.26 -5.48
C ALA A 87 30.72 -1.71 -4.19
N LEU A 88 29.53 -2.21 -3.82
CA LEU A 88 28.88 -1.84 -2.55
C LEU A 88 29.71 -2.24 -1.33
N ALA A 89 30.24 -3.47 -1.33
CA ALA A 89 31.05 -3.97 -0.23
C ALA A 89 32.37 -3.16 -0.06
N ALA A 90 32.92 -2.65 -1.17
CA ALA A 90 34.15 -1.85 -1.14
C ALA A 90 33.97 -0.48 -0.45
N VAL A 91 32.74 0.03 -0.39
CA VAL A 91 32.41 1.32 0.26
C VAL A 91 31.52 1.16 1.50
N ASP A 92 31.37 -0.08 1.98
CA ASP A 92 30.58 -0.42 3.19
C ASP A 92 29.12 0.07 3.15
N VAL A 93 28.49 0.03 1.98
CA VAL A 93 27.08 0.38 1.79
C VAL A 93 26.24 -0.91 1.78
N PRO A 94 25.40 -1.15 2.80
CA PRO A 94 24.70 -2.43 2.95
C PRO A 94 23.43 -2.55 2.09
N ASP A 95 22.93 -1.45 1.54
CA ASP A 95 21.65 -1.42 0.82
C ASP A 95 21.86 -1.21 -0.69
N VAL A 96 21.60 -2.25 -1.46
CA VAL A 96 21.72 -2.21 -2.93
C VAL A 96 20.81 -1.17 -3.59
N ARG A 97 19.77 -0.71 -2.92
CA ARG A 97 18.89 0.35 -3.41
C ARG A 97 19.55 1.74 -3.42
N LEU A 98 20.68 1.88 -2.72
CA LEU A 98 21.52 3.08 -2.73
C LEU A 98 22.58 3.02 -3.84
N LEU A 99 22.56 1.97 -4.69
CA LEU A 99 23.42 1.81 -5.84
C LEU A 99 22.76 2.45 -7.07
N GLY A 100 23.48 3.31 -7.76
CA GLY A 100 23.19 3.79 -9.09
C GLY A 100 24.13 3.14 -10.11
N LEU A 101 23.61 2.79 -11.29
CA LEU A 101 24.38 2.29 -12.41
C LEU A 101 24.20 3.20 -13.63
N VAL A 102 25.30 3.54 -14.27
CA VAL A 102 25.30 4.15 -15.62
C VAL A 102 25.97 3.18 -16.57
N GLY A 103 25.24 2.70 -17.59
CA GLY A 103 25.72 1.69 -18.53
C GLY A 103 25.40 2.03 -19.99
N GLY A 104 26.28 1.62 -20.90
CA GLY A 104 26.15 1.80 -22.36
C GLY A 104 25.79 0.51 -23.10
N SER A 105 25.66 -0.62 -22.41
CA SER A 105 25.27 -1.92 -22.98
C SER A 105 24.04 -2.52 -22.28
N SER A 106 23.31 -3.37 -22.99
CA SER A 106 22.20 -4.13 -22.40
C SER A 106 22.67 -5.03 -21.27
N GLU A 107 23.85 -5.62 -21.39
CA GLU A 107 24.48 -6.49 -20.40
C GLU A 107 24.74 -5.75 -19.09
N ALA A 108 25.29 -4.53 -19.15
CA ALA A 108 25.51 -3.70 -17.97
C ALA A 108 24.18 -3.34 -17.28
N LEU A 109 23.15 -2.95 -18.03
CA LEU A 109 21.84 -2.62 -17.46
C LEU A 109 21.15 -3.84 -16.83
N ILE A 110 21.25 -5.02 -17.44
CA ILE A 110 20.79 -6.30 -16.87
C ILE A 110 21.53 -6.62 -15.58
N ALA A 111 22.83 -6.34 -15.48
CA ALA A 111 23.57 -6.52 -14.24
C ALA A 111 23.00 -5.64 -13.11
N GLY A 112 22.71 -4.37 -13.39
CA GLY A 112 22.07 -3.45 -12.44
C GLY A 112 20.69 -3.95 -11.98
N GLN A 113 19.87 -4.41 -12.91
CA GLN A 113 18.56 -4.97 -12.63
C GLN A 113 18.66 -6.22 -11.73
N ARG A 114 19.55 -7.16 -12.06
CA ARG A 114 19.78 -8.38 -11.28
C ARG A 114 20.36 -8.10 -9.88
N ALA A 115 21.15 -7.04 -9.75
CA ALA A 115 21.63 -6.59 -8.44
C ALA A 115 20.52 -5.93 -7.61
N GLY A 116 19.46 -5.43 -8.22
CA GLY A 116 18.41 -4.65 -7.55
C GLY A 116 18.83 -3.20 -7.32
N ALA A 117 19.63 -2.62 -8.23
CA ALA A 117 20.11 -1.24 -8.14
C ALA A 117 18.91 -0.25 -8.04
N GLY A 118 19.07 0.79 -7.21
CA GLY A 118 18.04 1.80 -6.98
C GLY A 118 17.86 2.77 -8.14
N ALA A 119 18.86 2.89 -9.03
CA ALA A 119 18.79 3.67 -10.24
C ALA A 119 19.60 3.01 -11.36
N ILE A 120 19.02 2.92 -12.57
CA ILE A 120 19.68 2.36 -13.76
C ILE A 120 19.49 3.32 -14.93
N ILE A 121 20.59 3.88 -15.43
CA ILE A 121 20.61 4.82 -16.54
C ILE A 121 21.34 4.19 -17.74
N GLY A 122 20.63 4.06 -18.87
CA GLY A 122 21.22 3.63 -20.13
C GLY A 122 21.68 4.82 -20.97
N ILE A 123 22.87 4.75 -21.56
CA ILE A 123 23.38 5.76 -22.52
C ILE A 123 23.46 5.13 -23.91
N ALA A 124 22.57 5.54 -24.82
CA ALA A 124 22.63 5.18 -26.23
C ALA A 124 23.59 6.10 -27.00
N GLY A 125 24.21 5.61 -28.06
CA GLY A 125 25.11 6.45 -28.88
C GLY A 125 25.56 5.79 -30.17
N GLN A 126 26.18 6.59 -31.08
CA GLN A 126 26.73 6.07 -32.32
C GLN A 126 27.91 5.13 -32.03
N GLY A 127 27.83 3.90 -32.55
CA GLY A 127 28.85 2.86 -32.36
C GLY A 127 28.67 2.02 -31.07
N HIS A 128 27.62 2.24 -30.33
CA HIS A 128 27.20 1.46 -29.13
C HIS A 128 25.76 0.99 -29.29
N SER A 129 25.22 0.36 -28.26
CA SER A 129 23.86 -0.17 -28.28
C SER A 129 22.82 0.85 -28.69
N SER A 130 21.90 0.47 -29.56
CA SER A 130 20.75 1.30 -29.92
C SER A 130 19.77 1.40 -28.71
N ARG A 131 18.84 2.35 -28.80
CA ARG A 131 17.77 2.48 -27.79
C ARG A 131 16.99 1.16 -27.60
N LEU A 132 16.73 0.44 -28.69
CA LEU A 132 16.02 -0.85 -28.66
C LEU A 132 16.83 -1.94 -27.94
N ASP A 133 18.14 -1.97 -28.16
CA ASP A 133 19.02 -2.94 -27.48
C ASP A 133 19.04 -2.67 -25.97
N LEU A 134 19.10 -1.40 -25.55
CA LEU A 134 19.11 -1.00 -24.14
C LEU A 134 17.80 -1.27 -23.43
N LEU A 135 16.66 -1.28 -24.14
CA LEU A 135 15.36 -1.62 -23.54
C LEU A 135 15.32 -3.04 -22.97
N CYS A 136 16.11 -3.98 -23.49
CA CYS A 136 16.22 -5.34 -22.97
C CYS A 136 16.75 -5.37 -21.52
N GLY A 137 17.55 -4.38 -21.12
CA GLY A 137 18.06 -4.22 -19.75
C GLY A 137 17.11 -3.48 -18.81
N GLN A 138 15.91 -3.12 -19.27
CA GLN A 138 14.88 -2.41 -18.49
C GLN A 138 15.44 -1.27 -17.63
N PRO A 139 16.21 -0.32 -18.21
CA PRO A 139 16.73 0.79 -17.44
C PRO A 139 15.56 1.69 -16.98
N ASP A 140 15.73 2.37 -15.89
CA ASP A 140 14.79 3.41 -15.46
C ASP A 140 14.75 4.54 -16.51
N ARG A 141 15.83 4.70 -17.26
CA ARG A 141 15.94 5.69 -18.31
C ARG A 141 16.98 5.33 -19.36
N ILE A 142 16.70 5.74 -20.61
CA ILE A 142 17.66 5.74 -21.71
C ILE A 142 17.87 7.18 -22.17
N VAL A 143 19.12 7.57 -22.30
CA VAL A 143 19.56 8.90 -22.74
C VAL A 143 20.20 8.79 -24.13
N GLU A 144 19.66 9.53 -25.11
CA GLU A 144 20.20 9.62 -26.46
C GLU A 144 20.74 11.03 -26.73
N PRO A 145 21.79 11.19 -27.57
CA PRO A 145 22.35 12.50 -27.88
C PRO A 145 21.36 13.49 -28.53
N SER A 146 20.30 12.99 -29.18
CA SER A 146 19.27 13.79 -29.85
C SER A 146 18.10 14.22 -28.96
N ASP A 147 17.91 13.56 -27.85
CA ASP A 147 16.72 13.75 -26.97
C ASP A 147 16.93 14.81 -25.87
N PHE A 148 18.11 15.42 -25.85
CA PHE A 148 18.54 16.29 -24.76
C PHE A 148 17.69 17.56 -24.55
N ALA A 149 17.07 18.11 -25.60
CA ALA A 149 16.22 19.31 -25.48
C ALA A 149 14.79 19.04 -25.00
N ALA A 150 14.29 17.80 -25.16
CA ALA A 150 12.94 17.40 -24.72
C ALA A 150 12.92 16.80 -23.29
N MET A 151 14.07 16.64 -22.68
CA MET A 151 14.29 15.86 -21.48
C MET A 151 13.86 16.53 -20.18
N ASP A 152 13.93 17.87 -20.10
CA ASP A 152 13.57 18.62 -18.88
C ASP A 152 12.11 18.42 -18.47
N SER A 153 11.18 18.34 -19.43
CA SER A 153 9.75 18.12 -19.11
C SER A 153 9.43 16.69 -18.64
N TYR A 154 10.20 15.70 -19.13
CA TYR A 154 10.03 14.29 -18.76
C TYR A 154 10.69 13.94 -17.42
N LEU A 155 11.83 14.58 -17.09
CA LEU A 155 12.57 14.37 -15.83
C LEU A 155 11.82 14.89 -14.61
N TYR A 156 11.23 16.07 -14.74
CA TYR A 156 10.39 16.64 -13.68
C TYR A 156 9.12 15.82 -13.44
N GLY A 157 8.63 15.08 -14.45
CA GLY A 157 7.48 14.20 -14.35
C GLY A 157 7.82 12.79 -13.79
N ALA A 158 8.83 12.12 -14.35
CA ALA A 158 9.14 10.72 -14.07
C ALA A 158 9.87 10.52 -12.72
N GLY A 159 10.82 11.38 -12.37
CA GLY A 159 11.53 11.31 -11.07
C GLY A 159 10.61 11.52 -9.86
N ARG A 160 9.52 12.27 -10.03
CA ARG A 160 8.50 12.46 -8.98
C ARG A 160 7.55 11.27 -8.83
N HIS A 161 7.45 10.38 -9.83
CA HIS A 161 6.51 9.25 -9.80
C HIS A 161 7.10 7.97 -9.19
N HIS A 162 8.42 7.86 -8.98
CA HIS A 162 9.08 6.64 -8.48
C HIS A 162 9.71 6.75 -7.08
N ARG A 163 9.58 7.85 -6.35
CA ARG A 163 9.78 7.76 -4.90
C ARG A 163 8.74 6.81 -4.35
N GLN A 164 9.19 5.68 -3.82
CA GLN A 164 8.32 4.81 -3.04
C GLN A 164 7.74 5.63 -1.89
N ARG A 165 6.52 6.12 -2.07
CA ARG A 165 5.85 6.91 -1.05
C ARG A 165 5.43 6.00 0.08
N VAL A 166 5.69 6.42 1.29
CA VAL A 166 5.17 5.76 2.48
C VAL A 166 3.67 6.07 2.58
N LEU A 167 2.86 5.04 2.38
CA LEU A 167 1.40 5.16 2.43
C LEU A 167 0.94 5.04 3.87
N LEU A 168 0.65 6.17 4.51
CA LEU A 168 0.05 6.24 5.85
C LEU A 168 -1.46 6.50 5.76
N ASN A 169 -2.08 5.92 4.74
CA ASN A 169 -3.51 6.00 4.43
C ASN A 169 -4.24 4.69 4.83
N PRO A 170 -5.59 4.66 4.85
CA PRO A 170 -6.36 3.47 5.22
C PRO A 170 -6.34 2.33 4.18
N GLY A 171 -5.41 2.34 3.26
CA GLY A 171 -5.20 1.36 2.18
C GLY A 171 -5.37 1.97 0.78
N PRO A 172 -4.62 1.44 -0.20
CA PRO A 172 -3.76 0.25 -0.09
C PRO A 172 -2.60 0.45 0.88
N ALA A 173 -2.08 -0.66 1.41
CA ALA A 173 -0.96 -0.68 2.33
C ALA A 173 0.39 -0.70 1.59
N VAL A 174 1.47 -0.29 2.26
CA VAL A 174 2.84 -0.54 1.79
C VAL A 174 3.11 -2.03 1.88
N VAL A 175 3.59 -2.63 0.81
CA VAL A 175 3.95 -4.04 0.76
C VAL A 175 5.47 -4.22 0.76
N SER A 176 5.94 -5.40 1.12
CA SER A 176 7.37 -5.73 1.13
C SER A 176 7.91 -5.99 -0.28
N ASP A 177 9.23 -5.98 -0.42
CA ASP A 177 9.91 -6.36 -1.65
C ASP A 177 9.65 -7.84 -2.04
N ARG A 178 9.41 -8.72 -1.05
CA ARG A 178 9.04 -10.13 -1.30
C ARG A 178 7.70 -10.21 -2.03
N VAL A 179 6.70 -9.45 -1.57
CA VAL A 179 5.38 -9.38 -2.18
C VAL A 179 5.46 -8.74 -3.57
N HIS A 180 6.23 -7.65 -3.73
CA HIS A 180 6.44 -7.03 -5.05
C HIS A 180 7.08 -7.99 -6.06
N ARG A 181 8.11 -8.73 -5.65
CA ARG A 181 8.76 -9.72 -6.53
C ARG A 181 7.85 -10.89 -6.90
N ALA A 182 6.99 -11.33 -5.99
CA ALA A 182 6.08 -12.43 -6.25
C ALA A 182 5.10 -12.13 -7.41
N VAL A 183 4.73 -10.87 -7.60
CA VAL A 183 3.80 -10.43 -8.67
C VAL A 183 4.37 -10.67 -10.08
N ALA A 184 5.69 -10.69 -10.21
CA ALA A 184 6.39 -10.98 -11.46
C ALA A 184 6.55 -12.49 -11.73
N GLY A 185 5.76 -13.33 -11.05
CA GLY A 185 5.71 -14.78 -11.31
C GLY A 185 5.31 -15.12 -12.75
N PRO A 186 5.52 -16.37 -13.19
CA PRO A 186 5.21 -16.80 -14.55
C PRO A 186 3.71 -16.72 -14.83
N ASP A 187 3.37 -16.59 -16.12
CA ASP A 187 1.98 -16.70 -16.56
C ASP A 187 1.42 -18.07 -16.16
N LEU A 188 0.23 -18.07 -15.55
CA LEU A 188 -0.42 -19.25 -15.02
C LEU A 188 -1.86 -19.35 -15.50
N CYS A 189 -2.22 -20.46 -16.12
CA CYS A 189 -3.60 -20.75 -16.49
C CYS A 189 -4.38 -21.21 -15.25
N HIS A 190 -5.45 -20.51 -14.92
CA HIS A 190 -6.27 -20.80 -13.73
C HIS A 190 -7.11 -22.09 -13.83
N ARG A 191 -7.05 -22.80 -14.97
CA ARG A 191 -7.72 -24.09 -15.18
C ARG A 191 -6.77 -25.28 -15.13
N GLU A 192 -5.48 -25.02 -14.89
CA GLU A 192 -4.45 -26.06 -14.81
C GLU A 192 -4.13 -26.43 -13.35
N PRO A 193 -3.55 -27.63 -13.13
CA PRO A 193 -3.25 -28.13 -11.79
C PRO A 193 -2.38 -27.19 -10.95
N GLU A 194 -1.47 -26.43 -11.58
CA GLU A 194 -0.56 -25.51 -10.90
C GLU A 194 -1.33 -24.40 -10.16
N TYR A 195 -2.40 -23.90 -10.77
CA TYR A 195 -3.27 -22.94 -10.10
C TYR A 195 -4.05 -23.60 -8.95
N ALA A 196 -4.57 -24.80 -9.17
CA ALA A 196 -5.30 -25.54 -8.14
C ALA A 196 -4.43 -25.80 -6.89
N GLU A 197 -3.16 -26.15 -7.09
CA GLU A 197 -2.20 -26.35 -6.00
C GLU A 197 -1.88 -25.02 -5.28
N MET A 198 -1.70 -23.92 -6.02
CA MET A 198 -1.52 -22.59 -5.41
C MET A 198 -2.76 -22.17 -4.61
N PHE A 199 -3.94 -22.34 -5.18
CA PHE A 199 -5.20 -22.02 -4.50
C PHE A 199 -5.36 -22.83 -3.21
N LYS A 200 -5.07 -24.13 -3.23
CA LYS A 200 -5.09 -24.99 -2.04
C LYS A 200 -4.16 -24.46 -0.94
N ARG A 201 -2.92 -24.13 -1.28
CA ARG A 201 -1.97 -23.55 -0.31
C ARG A 201 -2.49 -22.22 0.28
N ILE A 202 -3.05 -21.33 -0.56
CA ILE A 202 -3.63 -20.06 -0.10
C ILE A 202 -4.81 -20.31 0.83
N ARG A 203 -5.70 -21.24 0.49
CA ARG A 203 -6.84 -21.61 1.36
C ARG A 203 -6.35 -22.09 2.73
N GLU A 204 -5.40 -23.00 2.76
CA GLU A 204 -4.83 -23.52 4.01
C GLU A 204 -4.19 -22.40 4.85
N LYS A 205 -3.42 -21.50 4.22
CA LYS A 205 -2.78 -20.36 4.88
C LYS A 205 -3.82 -19.37 5.43
N LEU A 206 -4.86 -19.03 4.67
CA LEU A 206 -5.93 -18.13 5.12
C LEU A 206 -6.73 -18.70 6.28
N LEU A 207 -7.09 -19.99 6.25
CA LEU A 207 -7.78 -20.65 7.37
C LEU A 207 -6.90 -20.67 8.63
N ARG A 208 -5.60 -20.90 8.47
CA ARG A 208 -4.64 -20.84 9.57
C ARG A 208 -4.50 -19.44 10.16
N VAL A 209 -4.40 -18.38 9.32
CA VAL A 209 -4.37 -16.97 9.77
C VAL A 209 -5.66 -16.60 10.50
N ALA A 210 -6.79 -17.09 10.02
CA ALA A 210 -8.11 -16.87 10.63
C ALA A 210 -8.34 -17.70 11.92
N GLY A 211 -7.43 -18.61 12.26
CA GLY A 211 -7.55 -19.48 13.45
C GLY A 211 -8.72 -20.46 13.38
N VAL A 212 -9.07 -20.94 12.18
CA VAL A 212 -10.20 -21.84 11.95
C VAL A 212 -9.77 -23.16 11.31
N GLY A 213 -10.59 -24.18 11.50
CA GLY A 213 -10.34 -25.53 10.97
C GLY A 213 -10.78 -25.70 9.51
N GLY A 214 -10.43 -26.85 8.93
CA GLY A 214 -10.72 -27.20 7.54
C GLY A 214 -12.19 -27.40 7.18
N ASN A 215 -13.10 -27.27 8.15
CA ASN A 215 -14.55 -27.25 7.94
C ASN A 215 -15.10 -25.83 7.59
N TRP A 216 -14.23 -24.81 7.62
CA TRP A 216 -14.54 -23.49 7.10
C TRP A 216 -14.26 -23.45 5.60
N GLU A 217 -15.07 -22.66 4.89
CA GLU A 217 -14.94 -22.47 3.46
C GLU A 217 -14.35 -21.10 3.12
N LEU A 218 -13.84 -20.99 1.90
CA LEU A 218 -13.27 -19.78 1.35
C LEU A 218 -13.96 -19.47 0.01
N ALA A 219 -14.37 -18.23 -0.21
CA ALA A 219 -14.71 -17.73 -1.53
C ALA A 219 -13.67 -16.65 -1.92
N LEU A 220 -12.74 -17.00 -2.81
CA LEU A 220 -11.69 -16.09 -3.30
C LEU A 220 -12.16 -15.38 -4.56
N ILE A 221 -12.23 -14.06 -4.53
CA ILE A 221 -12.85 -13.20 -5.56
C ILE A 221 -11.79 -12.26 -6.13
N ALA A 222 -11.70 -12.16 -7.47
CA ALA A 222 -10.92 -11.10 -8.09
C ALA A 222 -11.69 -9.78 -7.98
N GLY A 223 -11.18 -8.87 -7.13
CA GLY A 223 -11.86 -7.60 -6.87
C GLY A 223 -11.34 -6.88 -5.64
N SER A 224 -12.02 -5.77 -5.33
CA SER A 224 -11.77 -5.00 -4.10
C SER A 224 -12.50 -5.62 -2.90
N GLY A 225 -12.15 -5.17 -1.68
CA GLY A 225 -12.91 -5.55 -0.48
C GLY A 225 -14.41 -5.28 -0.59
N THR A 226 -14.83 -4.24 -1.32
CA THR A 226 -16.26 -3.98 -1.57
C THR A 226 -16.94 -5.11 -2.34
N ALA A 227 -16.23 -5.79 -3.26
CA ALA A 227 -16.78 -6.96 -3.94
C ALA A 227 -17.05 -8.12 -2.95
N ALA A 228 -16.16 -8.34 -1.98
CA ALA A 228 -16.39 -9.32 -0.93
C ALA A 228 -17.57 -8.94 0.00
N MET A 229 -17.71 -7.63 0.34
CA MET A 229 -18.87 -7.15 1.11
C MET A 229 -20.18 -7.40 0.36
N GLU A 230 -20.22 -7.04 -0.92
CA GLU A 230 -21.42 -7.20 -1.76
C GLU A 230 -21.79 -8.68 -1.94
N ALA A 231 -20.81 -9.55 -2.20
CA ALA A 231 -21.01 -10.99 -2.29
C ALA A 231 -21.51 -11.57 -0.94
N MET A 232 -20.89 -11.17 0.17
CA MET A 232 -21.24 -11.61 1.52
C MET A 232 -22.68 -11.21 1.88
N VAL A 233 -23.06 -9.95 1.68
CA VAL A 233 -24.42 -9.46 1.95
C VAL A 233 -25.42 -10.19 1.07
N GLY A 234 -25.12 -10.34 -0.24
CA GLY A 234 -25.98 -11.04 -1.19
C GLY A 234 -26.25 -12.51 -0.83
N ALA A 235 -25.28 -13.15 -0.15
CA ALA A 235 -25.37 -14.55 0.27
C ALA A 235 -25.89 -14.76 1.70
N SER A 236 -26.17 -13.69 2.46
CA SER A 236 -26.46 -13.81 3.89
C SER A 236 -27.93 -13.89 4.23
N VAL A 237 -28.83 -13.40 3.36
CA VAL A 237 -30.27 -13.22 3.64
C VAL A 237 -31.13 -14.06 2.70
N ARG A 238 -32.06 -14.84 3.23
CA ARG A 238 -33.04 -15.64 2.49
C ARG A 238 -34.07 -14.75 1.79
N GLU A 239 -34.79 -15.34 0.86
CA GLU A 239 -35.90 -14.66 0.18
C GLU A 239 -36.97 -14.20 1.17
N GLY A 240 -37.42 -12.95 1.04
CA GLY A 240 -38.47 -12.37 1.87
C GLY A 240 -38.08 -12.04 3.30
N HIS A 241 -36.80 -12.18 3.67
CA HIS A 241 -36.27 -11.82 4.98
C HIS A 241 -35.48 -10.51 4.96
N HIS A 242 -35.18 -9.96 6.15
CA HIS A 242 -34.58 -8.66 6.35
C HIS A 242 -33.11 -8.75 6.76
N LEU A 243 -32.33 -7.72 6.40
CA LEU A 243 -30.97 -7.46 6.86
C LEU A 243 -30.96 -6.36 7.91
N LEU A 244 -30.39 -6.58 9.08
CA LEU A 244 -30.10 -5.52 10.04
C LEU A 244 -28.64 -5.07 9.87
N VAL A 245 -28.41 -3.78 9.65
CA VAL A 245 -27.06 -3.21 9.51
C VAL A 245 -26.71 -2.32 10.69
N CYS A 246 -25.56 -2.60 11.32
CA CYS A 246 -24.98 -1.75 12.36
C CYS A 246 -24.16 -0.64 11.71
N ARG A 247 -24.58 0.64 11.92
CA ARG A 247 -24.00 1.81 11.23
C ARG A 247 -23.40 2.80 12.22
N ASN A 248 -22.08 2.98 12.15
CA ASN A 248 -21.37 4.04 12.88
C ASN A 248 -20.20 4.61 12.06
N GLY A 249 -20.26 4.49 10.72
CA GLY A 249 -19.29 5.06 9.81
C GLY A 249 -19.61 4.75 8.35
N VAL A 250 -18.72 5.21 7.45
CA VAL A 250 -18.91 5.12 6.00
C VAL A 250 -19.02 3.67 5.50
N TYR A 251 -18.34 2.71 6.19
CA TYR A 251 -18.39 1.31 5.77
C TYR A 251 -19.67 0.61 6.25
N GLY A 252 -20.19 0.98 7.42
CA GLY A 252 -21.53 0.59 7.84
C GLY A 252 -22.61 1.13 6.89
N ASP A 253 -22.49 2.40 6.47
CA ASP A 253 -23.38 3.00 5.46
C ASP A 253 -23.30 2.28 4.11
N ARG A 254 -22.09 1.81 3.74
CA ARG A 254 -21.90 1.03 2.51
C ARG A 254 -22.58 -0.33 2.58
N LEU A 255 -22.52 -1.04 3.71
CA LEU A 255 -23.23 -2.32 3.91
C LEU A 255 -24.74 -2.13 3.72
N ALA A 256 -25.32 -1.07 4.30
CA ALA A 256 -26.75 -0.76 4.10
C ALA A 256 -27.07 -0.48 2.64
N THR A 257 -26.29 0.36 1.97
CA THR A 257 -26.46 0.66 0.54
C THR A 257 -26.36 -0.59 -0.34
N ILE A 258 -25.47 -1.52 0.00
CA ILE A 258 -25.35 -2.82 -0.70
C ILE A 258 -26.64 -3.62 -0.53
N GLY A 259 -27.14 -3.76 0.69
CA GLY A 259 -28.41 -4.48 0.96
C GLY A 259 -29.58 -3.93 0.15
N GLU A 260 -29.77 -2.60 0.19
CA GLU A 260 -30.79 -1.88 -0.57
C GLU A 260 -30.68 -2.13 -2.09
N ARG A 261 -29.45 -2.03 -2.65
CA ARG A 261 -29.21 -2.25 -4.09
C ARG A 261 -29.41 -3.69 -4.54
N LEU A 262 -29.20 -4.64 -3.65
CA LEU A 262 -29.47 -6.05 -3.89
C LEU A 262 -30.96 -6.43 -3.72
N GLY A 263 -31.82 -5.44 -3.43
CA GLY A 263 -33.25 -5.64 -3.22
C GLY A 263 -33.58 -6.37 -1.92
N ILE A 264 -32.69 -6.30 -0.91
CA ILE A 264 -32.93 -6.87 0.42
C ILE A 264 -33.56 -5.79 1.29
N GLU A 265 -34.67 -6.12 1.96
CA GLU A 265 -35.22 -5.22 2.99
C GLU A 265 -34.17 -4.99 4.06
N THR A 266 -33.76 -3.71 4.22
CA THR A 266 -32.59 -3.36 5.02
C THR A 266 -32.94 -2.39 6.12
N LEU A 267 -32.84 -2.85 7.35
CA LEU A 267 -33.01 -2.08 8.58
C LEU A 267 -31.66 -1.62 9.11
N ALA A 268 -31.64 -0.56 9.89
CA ALA A 268 -30.38 -0.06 10.45
C ALA A 268 -30.52 0.42 11.89
N ILE A 269 -29.51 0.11 12.70
CA ILE A 269 -29.26 0.79 13.97
C ILE A 269 -28.07 1.73 13.81
N HIS A 270 -28.08 2.83 14.52
CA HIS A 270 -27.10 3.90 14.38
C HIS A 270 -26.40 4.23 15.69
N ALA A 271 -25.08 4.37 15.63
CA ALA A 271 -24.29 4.99 16.69
C ALA A 271 -23.45 6.15 16.12
N SER A 272 -22.85 6.94 17.00
CA SER A 272 -21.90 7.99 16.61
C SER A 272 -20.67 7.37 15.93
N GLN A 273 -20.03 8.13 15.02
CA GLN A 273 -18.80 7.65 14.33
C GLN A 273 -17.61 7.40 15.28
N THR A 274 -17.70 7.88 16.53
CA THR A 274 -16.66 7.72 17.55
C THR A 274 -17.07 6.77 18.68
N GLU A 275 -18.27 6.17 18.58
CA GLU A 275 -18.82 5.25 19.56
C GLU A 275 -19.09 3.87 18.95
N PRO A 276 -18.78 2.78 19.66
CA PRO A 276 -19.10 1.44 19.19
C PRO A 276 -20.62 1.23 19.14
N ILE A 277 -21.05 0.27 18.34
CA ILE A 277 -22.43 -0.21 18.34
C ILE A 277 -22.74 -0.81 19.70
N ASP A 278 -23.84 -0.38 20.31
CA ASP A 278 -24.36 -1.00 21.54
C ASP A 278 -25.03 -2.35 21.18
N PRO A 279 -24.50 -3.49 21.68
CA PRO A 279 -25.10 -4.80 21.45
C PRO A 279 -26.54 -4.92 21.97
N ALA A 280 -26.92 -4.14 22.99
CA ALA A 280 -28.28 -4.15 23.52
C ALA A 280 -29.28 -3.49 22.56
N MET A 281 -28.88 -2.43 21.85
CA MET A 281 -29.69 -1.83 20.79
C MET A 281 -29.95 -2.84 19.66
N MET A 282 -28.91 -3.58 19.26
CA MET A 282 -29.02 -4.62 18.23
C MET A 282 -29.98 -5.72 18.69
N ALA A 283 -29.82 -6.22 19.91
CA ALA A 283 -30.69 -7.26 20.48
C ALA A 283 -32.16 -6.80 20.51
N SER A 284 -32.43 -5.56 20.91
CA SER A 284 -33.78 -4.98 20.92
C SER A 284 -34.40 -4.90 19.52
N ALA A 285 -33.60 -4.59 18.49
CA ALA A 285 -34.06 -4.57 17.10
C ALA A 285 -34.43 -5.97 16.61
N LEU A 286 -33.64 -7.00 16.98
CA LEU A 286 -33.94 -8.41 16.67
C LEU A 286 -35.21 -8.91 17.38
N ASP A 287 -35.46 -8.47 18.60
CA ASP A 287 -36.66 -8.83 19.34
C ASP A 287 -37.92 -8.15 18.80
N ALA A 288 -37.76 -7.00 18.15
CA ALA A 288 -38.85 -6.23 17.54
C ALA A 288 -39.25 -6.72 16.14
N ASP A 289 -38.34 -7.36 15.39
CA ASP A 289 -38.59 -7.83 14.04
C ASP A 289 -38.07 -9.27 13.84
N PRO A 290 -38.95 -10.27 13.88
CA PRO A 290 -38.60 -11.69 13.72
C PRO A 290 -38.18 -12.07 12.29
N ASP A 291 -38.43 -11.20 11.28
CA ASP A 291 -38.05 -11.45 9.90
C ASP A 291 -36.58 -11.09 9.62
N ILE A 292 -35.88 -10.49 10.59
CA ILE A 292 -34.44 -10.26 10.48
C ILE A 292 -33.70 -11.60 10.48
N ASP A 293 -33.03 -11.90 9.36
CA ASP A 293 -32.33 -13.16 9.10
C ASP A 293 -30.81 -13.06 9.26
N ALA A 294 -30.27 -11.84 9.10
CA ALA A 294 -28.85 -11.58 9.27
C ALA A 294 -28.57 -10.18 9.86
N VAL A 295 -27.49 -10.09 10.65
CA VAL A 295 -26.90 -8.84 11.10
C VAL A 295 -25.58 -8.62 10.37
N ALA A 296 -25.41 -7.46 9.75
CA ALA A 296 -24.15 -7.03 9.14
C ALA A 296 -23.48 -5.94 9.98
N VAL A 297 -22.20 -6.13 10.30
CA VAL A 297 -21.42 -5.19 11.11
C VAL A 297 -19.99 -5.05 10.59
N VAL A 298 -19.43 -3.85 10.69
CA VAL A 298 -18.01 -3.58 10.42
C VAL A 298 -17.23 -3.82 11.71
N HIS A 299 -16.20 -4.67 11.71
CA HIS A 299 -15.35 -4.86 12.88
C HIS A 299 -14.46 -3.64 13.13
N HIS A 300 -13.74 -3.16 12.09
CA HIS A 300 -12.88 -2.00 12.16
C HIS A 300 -13.35 -0.91 11.19
N GLU A 301 -14.04 0.08 11.73
CA GLU A 301 -14.52 1.24 10.98
C GLU A 301 -13.37 2.24 10.75
N THR A 302 -12.74 2.19 9.56
CA THR A 302 -11.59 3.03 9.24
C THR A 302 -11.94 4.49 8.93
N THR A 303 -13.21 4.89 9.00
CA THR A 303 -13.64 6.28 9.00
C THR A 303 -12.94 7.04 10.14
N THR A 304 -12.87 6.43 11.31
CA THR A 304 -12.31 7.02 12.53
C THR A 304 -11.24 6.17 13.23
N GLY A 305 -11.14 4.88 12.89
CA GLY A 305 -10.28 3.91 13.57
C GLY A 305 -10.97 3.24 14.77
N LEU A 306 -12.30 3.14 14.71
CA LEU A 306 -13.14 2.56 15.74
C LEU A 306 -13.27 1.04 15.60
N LEU A 307 -13.22 0.28 16.70
CA LEU A 307 -13.56 -1.13 16.76
C LEU A 307 -14.97 -1.33 17.29
N ASN A 308 -15.73 -2.20 16.65
CA ASN A 308 -17.04 -2.64 17.10
C ASN A 308 -16.96 -4.00 17.84
N PRO A 309 -17.83 -4.26 18.83
CA PRO A 309 -17.83 -5.46 19.67
C PRO A 309 -18.49 -6.64 18.94
N VAL A 310 -17.89 -7.12 17.84
CA VAL A 310 -18.48 -8.13 16.94
C VAL A 310 -18.74 -9.47 17.61
N HIS A 311 -17.96 -9.83 18.65
CA HIS A 311 -18.15 -11.08 19.39
C HIS A 311 -19.40 -11.03 20.28
N GLU A 312 -19.64 -9.90 20.94
CA GLU A 312 -20.86 -9.70 21.75
C GLU A 312 -22.10 -9.66 20.85
N ILE A 313 -22.02 -8.96 19.71
CA ILE A 313 -23.05 -8.92 18.68
C ILE A 313 -23.36 -10.35 18.19
N ALA A 314 -22.31 -11.13 17.85
CA ALA A 314 -22.48 -12.50 17.37
C ALA A 314 -23.12 -13.43 18.42
N ALA A 315 -22.73 -13.29 19.69
CA ALA A 315 -23.31 -14.07 20.77
C ALA A 315 -24.82 -13.79 20.98
N LEU A 316 -25.20 -12.50 20.97
CA LEU A 316 -26.60 -12.08 21.15
C LEU A 316 -27.48 -12.43 19.95
N ALA A 317 -26.97 -12.27 18.72
CA ALA A 317 -27.69 -12.65 17.49
C ALA A 317 -27.82 -14.17 17.38
N GLY A 318 -26.74 -14.92 17.65
CA GLY A 318 -26.74 -16.38 17.63
C GLY A 318 -27.71 -17.00 18.61
N ALA A 319 -27.88 -16.41 19.82
CA ALA A 319 -28.89 -16.83 20.80
C ALA A 319 -30.35 -16.71 20.29
N ARG A 320 -30.55 -15.89 19.22
CA ARG A 320 -31.85 -15.71 18.55
C ARG A 320 -31.92 -16.43 17.20
N GLY A 321 -30.92 -17.23 16.85
CA GLY A 321 -30.85 -17.95 15.58
C GLY A 321 -30.57 -17.06 14.35
N VAL A 322 -30.20 -15.80 14.57
CA VAL A 322 -29.88 -14.82 13.50
C VAL A 322 -28.41 -14.95 13.11
N ARG A 323 -28.10 -14.90 11.80
CA ARG A 323 -26.76 -14.98 11.25
C ARG A 323 -26.00 -13.68 11.44
N VAL A 324 -24.67 -13.78 11.62
CA VAL A 324 -23.81 -12.60 11.71
C VAL A 324 -22.76 -12.61 10.61
N VAL A 325 -22.72 -11.52 9.85
CA VAL A 325 -21.74 -11.29 8.80
C VAL A 325 -20.90 -10.06 9.11
N VAL A 326 -19.58 -10.19 9.00
CA VAL A 326 -18.63 -9.18 9.48
C VAL A 326 -17.77 -8.67 8.33
N ASP A 327 -17.73 -7.36 8.16
CA ASP A 327 -16.67 -6.71 7.40
C ASP A 327 -15.39 -6.65 8.27
N ALA A 328 -14.42 -7.51 7.97
CA ALA A 328 -13.10 -7.55 8.59
C ALA A 328 -11.99 -7.13 7.60
N ILE A 329 -12.33 -6.39 6.56
CA ILE A 329 -11.42 -5.95 5.51
C ILE A 329 -10.18 -5.25 6.11
N SER A 330 -10.36 -4.46 7.14
CA SER A 330 -9.29 -3.67 7.76
C SER A 330 -8.86 -4.18 9.14
N SER A 331 -9.32 -5.37 9.56
CA SER A 331 -9.01 -5.92 10.87
C SER A 331 -8.32 -7.28 10.83
N LEU A 332 -8.62 -8.14 9.86
CA LEU A 332 -7.99 -9.46 9.78
C LEU A 332 -6.46 -9.31 9.59
N GLY A 333 -5.69 -9.85 10.53
CA GLY A 333 -4.23 -9.75 10.57
C GLY A 333 -3.68 -8.66 11.50
N ALA A 334 -4.50 -7.67 11.90
CA ALA A 334 -4.08 -6.60 12.83
C ALA A 334 -4.83 -6.65 14.17
N GLU A 335 -6.12 -6.89 14.13
CA GLU A 335 -6.96 -6.91 15.33
C GLU A 335 -7.26 -8.33 15.78
N GLU A 336 -7.59 -8.49 17.06
CA GLU A 336 -8.05 -9.78 17.59
C GLU A 336 -9.44 -10.08 17.04
N LEU A 337 -9.52 -11.12 16.20
CA LEU A 337 -10.78 -11.60 15.62
C LEU A 337 -10.83 -13.12 15.74
N ARG A 338 -11.47 -13.61 16.80
CA ARG A 338 -11.67 -15.04 17.03
C ARG A 338 -12.88 -15.51 16.24
N LEU A 339 -12.68 -16.38 15.25
CA LEU A 339 -13.75 -16.90 14.41
C LEU A 339 -14.25 -18.27 14.89
N ALA A 340 -13.34 -19.13 15.35
CA ALA A 340 -13.72 -20.46 15.85
C ALA A 340 -14.65 -20.34 17.07
N GLY A 341 -15.87 -20.87 16.95
CA GLY A 341 -16.86 -20.88 18.03
C GLY A 341 -17.47 -19.51 18.38
N SER A 342 -17.23 -18.47 17.60
CA SER A 342 -17.70 -17.11 17.89
C SER A 342 -19.18 -16.85 17.55
N GLY A 343 -19.79 -17.68 16.72
CA GLY A 343 -21.11 -17.40 16.15
C GLY A 343 -21.08 -16.47 14.91
N ILE A 344 -19.92 -16.05 14.46
CA ILE A 344 -19.76 -15.31 13.20
C ILE A 344 -19.85 -16.30 12.04
N ASP A 345 -20.72 -16.02 11.06
CA ASP A 345 -21.00 -16.94 9.97
C ASP A 345 -20.21 -16.65 8.69
N MET A 346 -20.03 -15.37 8.33
CA MET A 346 -19.27 -14.96 7.16
C MET A 346 -18.39 -13.74 7.48
N VAL A 347 -17.22 -13.69 6.88
CA VAL A 347 -16.25 -12.60 7.10
C VAL A 347 -15.68 -12.14 5.77
N ALA A 348 -15.97 -10.89 5.39
CA ALA A 348 -15.39 -10.28 4.19
C ALA A 348 -14.01 -9.70 4.49
N CYS A 349 -13.03 -10.03 3.65
CA CYS A 349 -11.63 -9.64 3.80
C CYS A 349 -11.01 -9.25 2.46
N THR A 350 -9.79 -8.68 2.50
CA THR A 350 -9.01 -8.33 1.31
C THR A 350 -7.51 -8.45 1.57
N SER A 351 -6.75 -8.70 0.51
CA SER A 351 -5.29 -8.84 0.58
C SER A 351 -4.56 -7.54 0.96
N ASN A 352 -5.03 -6.39 0.47
CA ASN A 352 -4.29 -5.11 0.43
C ASN A 352 -4.42 -4.24 1.68
N LYS A 353 -4.81 -4.81 2.81
CA LYS A 353 -4.88 -4.14 4.12
C LYS A 353 -3.89 -4.79 5.10
N CYS A 354 -4.37 -5.31 6.21
CA CYS A 354 -3.53 -5.82 7.28
C CYS A 354 -2.82 -7.15 6.95
N LEU A 355 -3.16 -7.81 5.84
CA LEU A 355 -2.42 -8.95 5.31
C LEU A 355 -1.17 -8.55 4.53
N HIS A 356 -1.00 -7.27 4.15
CA HIS A 356 0.13 -6.72 3.40
C HIS A 356 0.27 -7.27 1.96
N GLY A 357 -0.83 -7.74 1.35
CA GLY A 357 -0.85 -8.09 -0.06
C GLY A 357 -1.22 -6.91 -0.96
N LEU A 358 -1.32 -7.15 -2.27
CA LEU A 358 -1.68 -6.15 -3.26
C LEU A 358 -3.20 -6.04 -3.45
N PRO A 359 -3.71 -4.89 -3.94
CA PRO A 359 -5.08 -4.78 -4.41
C PRO A 359 -5.37 -5.76 -5.55
N GLY A 360 -6.62 -6.23 -5.65
CA GLY A 360 -7.07 -7.09 -6.73
C GLY A 360 -7.59 -8.46 -6.28
N THR A 361 -7.38 -8.81 -5.00
CA THR A 361 -7.87 -10.05 -4.41
C THR A 361 -8.62 -9.77 -3.13
N ALA A 362 -9.87 -10.21 -3.07
CA ALA A 362 -10.72 -10.19 -1.89
C ALA A 362 -11.27 -11.59 -1.62
N PHE A 363 -11.74 -11.85 -0.43
CA PHE A 363 -12.26 -13.17 -0.08
C PHE A 363 -13.28 -13.11 1.05
N ILE A 364 -14.07 -14.17 1.14
CA ILE A 364 -15.01 -14.40 2.23
C ILE A 364 -14.63 -15.71 2.91
N LEU A 365 -14.48 -15.69 4.22
CA LEU A 365 -14.39 -16.89 5.05
C LEU A 365 -15.79 -17.22 5.56
N LEU A 366 -16.19 -18.48 5.44
CA LEU A 366 -17.52 -18.94 5.82
C LEU A 366 -17.44 -20.07 6.82
N SER A 367 -18.19 -19.95 7.93
CA SER A 367 -18.45 -21.06 8.81
C SER A 367 -19.29 -22.15 8.09
N PRO A 368 -19.37 -23.38 8.59
CA PRO A 368 -20.29 -24.38 8.02
C PRO A 368 -21.74 -23.88 7.91
N ALA A 369 -22.19 -23.10 8.89
CA ALA A 369 -23.51 -22.50 8.87
C ALA A 369 -23.61 -21.37 7.84
N GLY A 370 -22.57 -20.55 7.67
CA GLY A 370 -22.48 -19.53 6.64
C GLY A 370 -22.44 -20.11 5.24
N ALA A 371 -21.68 -21.18 5.02
CA ALA A 371 -21.62 -21.86 3.72
C ALA A 371 -22.99 -22.45 3.34
N LYS A 372 -23.68 -23.08 4.29
CA LYS A 372 -25.05 -23.56 4.11
C LYS A 372 -26.00 -22.40 3.77
N ARG A 373 -25.93 -21.28 4.51
CA ARG A 373 -26.72 -20.08 4.24
C ARG A 373 -26.49 -19.54 2.82
N ALA A 374 -25.26 -19.51 2.36
CA ALA A 374 -24.93 -19.03 1.01
C ALA A 374 -25.60 -19.87 -0.09
N THR A 375 -25.76 -21.18 0.13
CA THR A 375 -26.48 -22.06 -0.83
C THR A 375 -28.00 -21.96 -0.76
N GLU A 376 -28.56 -21.52 0.37
CA GLU A 376 -30.00 -21.34 0.59
C GLU A 376 -30.49 -19.93 0.19
N SER A 377 -29.60 -18.97 0.04
CA SER A 377 -29.93 -17.58 -0.31
C SER A 377 -30.13 -17.42 -1.82
N PRO A 378 -30.97 -16.45 -2.26
CA PRO A 378 -31.16 -16.17 -3.67
C PRO A 378 -29.85 -15.78 -4.36
N ARG A 379 -29.65 -16.22 -5.61
CA ARG A 379 -28.51 -15.85 -6.43
C ARG A 379 -28.70 -14.47 -7.05
N ARG A 380 -28.28 -13.41 -6.33
CA ARG A 380 -28.51 -12.01 -6.69
C ARG A 380 -27.51 -11.46 -7.69
N SER A 381 -26.42 -12.19 -7.95
CA SER A 381 -25.36 -11.80 -8.89
C SER A 381 -24.80 -13.04 -9.58
N LEU A 382 -24.35 -12.89 -10.83
CA LEU A 382 -23.59 -13.94 -11.51
C LEU A 382 -22.13 -13.97 -11.02
N TYR A 383 -21.47 -12.80 -11.01
CA TYR A 383 -20.04 -12.71 -10.68
C TYR A 383 -19.77 -12.82 -9.18
N LEU A 384 -20.65 -12.31 -8.34
CA LEU A 384 -20.51 -12.30 -6.88
C LEU A 384 -21.35 -13.39 -6.20
N ASP A 385 -21.65 -14.47 -6.90
CA ASP A 385 -22.40 -15.62 -6.37
C ASP A 385 -21.50 -16.52 -5.50
N VAL A 386 -21.56 -16.32 -4.19
CA VAL A 386 -20.77 -17.08 -3.22
C VAL A 386 -20.98 -18.59 -3.37
N ALA A 387 -22.20 -19.06 -3.57
CA ALA A 387 -22.46 -20.48 -3.77
C ALA A 387 -21.78 -21.04 -5.03
N GLY A 388 -21.71 -20.26 -6.10
CA GLY A 388 -20.96 -20.61 -7.31
C GLY A 388 -19.44 -20.69 -7.06
N TYR A 389 -18.89 -19.78 -6.24
CA TYR A 389 -17.49 -19.87 -5.81
C TYR A 389 -17.23 -21.12 -4.97
N LEU A 390 -18.07 -21.42 -3.99
CA LEU A 390 -17.93 -22.63 -3.16
C LEU A 390 -17.93 -23.89 -4.01
N GLN A 391 -18.87 -24.01 -4.95
CA GLN A 391 -18.95 -25.14 -5.87
C GLN A 391 -17.68 -25.30 -6.74
N ALA A 392 -17.15 -24.19 -7.29
CA ALA A 392 -15.91 -24.26 -8.07
C ALA A 392 -14.71 -24.67 -7.22
N GLN A 393 -14.69 -24.27 -5.96
CA GLN A 393 -13.58 -24.51 -5.05
C GLN A 393 -13.56 -25.92 -4.43
N GLU A 394 -14.64 -26.71 -4.58
CA GLU A 394 -14.60 -28.16 -4.28
C GLU A 394 -13.48 -28.87 -5.05
N THR A 395 -13.14 -28.38 -6.23
CA THR A 395 -12.06 -28.88 -7.08
C THR A 395 -10.82 -27.97 -7.09
N ASN A 396 -10.67 -27.10 -6.08
CA ASN A 396 -9.62 -26.08 -6.01
C ASN A 396 -9.55 -25.16 -7.24
N SER A 397 -10.69 -24.87 -7.86
CA SER A 397 -10.82 -24.00 -9.03
C SER A 397 -11.55 -22.70 -8.67
N VAL A 398 -11.66 -21.79 -9.62
CA VAL A 398 -12.44 -20.54 -9.51
C VAL A 398 -13.40 -20.43 -10.71
N PRO A 399 -14.60 -19.85 -10.52
CA PRO A 399 -15.59 -19.80 -11.60
C PRO A 399 -15.21 -18.84 -12.74
N PHE A 400 -14.39 -17.82 -12.44
CA PHE A 400 -13.96 -16.78 -13.37
C PHE A 400 -12.45 -16.57 -13.32
N THR A 401 -11.88 -15.97 -14.37
CA THR A 401 -10.45 -15.68 -14.46
C THR A 401 -9.98 -14.79 -13.29
N PRO A 402 -9.06 -15.25 -12.45
CA PRO A 402 -8.56 -14.47 -11.33
C PRO A 402 -7.44 -13.52 -11.76
N ALA A 403 -7.14 -12.53 -10.93
CA ALA A 403 -5.97 -11.67 -11.09
C ALA A 403 -4.71 -12.41 -10.59
N VAL A 404 -4.17 -13.36 -11.39
CA VAL A 404 -3.07 -14.26 -11.01
C VAL A 404 -1.89 -13.52 -10.36
N PRO A 405 -1.39 -12.38 -10.88
CA PRO A 405 -0.32 -11.63 -10.22
C PRO A 405 -0.67 -11.18 -8.80
N ALA A 406 -1.91 -10.73 -8.56
CA ALA A 406 -2.36 -10.35 -7.21
C ALA A 406 -2.51 -11.57 -6.28
N VAL A 407 -2.83 -12.74 -6.84
CA VAL A 407 -2.89 -14.01 -6.08
C VAL A 407 -1.48 -14.46 -5.66
N TYR A 408 -0.47 -14.34 -6.52
CA TYR A 408 0.94 -14.52 -6.13
C TYR A 408 1.36 -13.59 -4.98
N GLY A 409 0.99 -12.31 -5.10
CA GLY A 409 1.24 -11.33 -4.04
C GLY A 409 0.55 -11.67 -2.71
N LEU A 410 -0.68 -12.20 -2.77
CA LEU A 410 -1.40 -12.69 -1.58
C LEU A 410 -0.68 -13.89 -0.96
N GLU A 411 -0.26 -14.88 -1.76
CA GLU A 411 0.46 -16.06 -1.25
C GLU A 411 1.74 -15.65 -0.52
N ALA A 412 2.55 -14.77 -1.13
CA ALA A 412 3.78 -14.25 -0.52
C ALA A 412 3.51 -13.47 0.79
N ALA A 413 2.45 -12.66 0.82
CA ALA A 413 2.07 -11.91 2.02
C ALA A 413 1.60 -12.83 3.17
N LEU A 414 0.91 -13.91 2.84
CA LEU A 414 0.52 -14.94 3.82
C LEU A 414 1.72 -15.71 4.36
N ASP A 415 2.71 -16.00 3.51
CA ASP A 415 3.96 -16.61 3.97
C ASP A 415 4.69 -15.70 4.95
N GLU A 416 4.82 -14.41 4.65
CA GLU A 416 5.40 -13.44 5.58
C GLU A 416 4.66 -13.39 6.92
N LEU A 417 3.32 -13.34 6.89
CA LEU A 417 2.51 -13.29 8.11
C LEU A 417 2.65 -14.57 8.94
N LEU A 418 2.72 -15.73 8.29
CA LEU A 418 2.89 -17.01 8.98
C LEU A 418 4.32 -17.22 9.51
N ASP A 419 5.33 -16.72 8.79
CA ASP A 419 6.73 -16.72 9.23
C ASP A 419 6.92 -15.79 10.43
N GLU A 420 6.30 -14.60 10.42
CA GLU A 420 6.31 -13.62 11.51
C GLU A 420 5.49 -14.09 12.73
N GLY A 421 4.34 -14.71 12.47
CA GLY A 421 3.34 -15.07 13.47
C GLY A 421 2.31 -13.97 13.71
N LEU A 422 1.03 -14.36 13.77
CA LEU A 422 -0.10 -13.43 13.90
C LEU A 422 0.00 -12.55 15.15
N GLU A 423 0.32 -13.14 16.29
CA GLU A 423 0.45 -12.39 17.56
C GLU A 423 1.59 -11.34 17.49
N HIS A 424 2.68 -11.68 16.82
CA HIS A 424 3.80 -10.76 16.62
C HIS A 424 3.40 -9.60 15.72
N ARG A 425 2.71 -9.88 14.59
CA ARG A 425 2.14 -8.86 13.70
C ARG A 425 1.19 -7.92 14.45
N GLN A 426 0.30 -8.44 15.26
CA GLN A 426 -0.63 -7.65 16.07
C GLN A 426 0.12 -6.80 17.12
N ALA A 427 1.15 -7.35 17.75
CA ALA A 427 2.00 -6.59 18.68
C ALA A 427 2.74 -5.44 17.97
N ALA A 428 3.26 -5.68 16.76
CA ALA A 428 3.91 -4.65 15.95
C ALA A 428 2.92 -3.51 15.59
N TYR A 429 1.69 -3.83 15.22
CA TYR A 429 0.65 -2.82 14.99
C TYR A 429 0.37 -1.99 16.23
N ARG A 430 0.16 -2.63 17.40
CA ARG A 430 -0.02 -1.92 18.67
C ARG A 430 1.17 -1.02 19.01
N GLY A 431 2.40 -1.50 18.80
CA GLY A 431 3.61 -0.71 19.03
C GLY A 431 3.70 0.54 18.15
N ARG A 432 3.36 0.41 16.86
CA ARG A 432 3.35 1.53 15.90
C ARG A 432 2.36 2.63 16.28
N VAL A 433 1.12 2.25 16.62
CA VAL A 433 0.12 3.27 17.01
C VAL A 433 0.40 3.87 18.38
N ALA A 434 0.96 3.12 19.33
CA ALA A 434 1.38 3.64 20.63
C ALA A 434 2.50 4.68 20.45
N PHE A 435 3.46 4.42 19.56
CA PHE A 435 4.50 5.39 19.19
C PHE A 435 3.89 6.67 18.59
N LEU A 436 2.95 6.55 17.64
CA LEU A 436 2.27 7.70 17.04
C LEU A 436 1.44 8.49 18.06
N ASP A 437 0.67 7.81 18.91
CA ASP A 437 -0.15 8.43 19.95
C ASP A 437 0.74 9.26 20.90
N GLN A 438 1.89 8.71 21.31
CA GLN A 438 2.85 9.43 22.14
C GLN A 438 3.49 10.62 21.42
N ALA A 439 3.95 10.41 20.18
CA ALA A 439 4.67 11.43 19.43
C ALA A 439 3.76 12.60 19.05
N LEU A 440 2.58 12.32 18.50
CA LEU A 440 1.62 13.35 18.09
C LEU A 440 0.91 14.00 19.28
N GLY A 441 0.74 13.25 20.38
CA GLY A 441 0.24 13.82 21.65
C GLY A 441 1.13 14.96 22.19
N ARG A 442 2.45 14.89 22.00
CA ARG A 442 3.39 15.99 22.34
C ARG A 442 3.12 17.26 21.52
N LEU A 443 2.53 17.11 20.34
CA LEU A 443 2.12 18.21 19.46
C LEU A 443 0.69 18.71 19.77
N GLY A 444 0.04 18.19 20.82
CA GLY A 444 -1.31 18.52 21.22
C GLY A 444 -2.40 17.87 20.34
N LEU A 445 -2.07 16.80 19.63
CA LEU A 445 -3.01 16.05 18.80
C LEU A 445 -3.53 14.83 19.56
N GLU A 446 -4.85 14.75 19.71
CA GLU A 446 -5.51 13.60 20.34
C GLU A 446 -6.39 12.87 19.33
N PRO A 447 -6.36 11.51 19.31
CA PRO A 447 -7.28 10.73 18.51
C PRO A 447 -8.73 10.98 18.88
N THR A 448 -9.62 10.97 17.88
CA THR A 448 -11.05 11.27 18.06
C THR A 448 -11.85 10.17 18.75
N VAL A 449 -11.35 8.93 18.75
CA VAL A 449 -11.98 7.75 19.38
C VAL A 449 -11.41 7.54 20.77
N ALA A 450 -12.22 7.13 21.74
CA ALA A 450 -11.80 6.80 23.09
C ALA A 450 -10.81 5.61 23.10
N VAL A 451 -9.84 5.61 24.03
CA VAL A 451 -8.67 4.71 23.99
C VAL A 451 -9.06 3.23 23.95
N GLU A 452 -10.10 2.84 24.68
CA GLU A 452 -10.63 1.46 24.80
C GLU A 452 -11.26 0.94 23.51
N ASN A 453 -11.67 1.82 22.61
CA ASN A 453 -12.37 1.49 21.35
C ASN A 453 -11.50 1.70 20.11
N ARG A 454 -10.21 2.05 20.28
CA ARG A 454 -9.29 2.34 19.16
C ARG A 454 -8.77 1.07 18.51
N SER A 455 -8.72 1.07 17.19
CA SER A 455 -7.99 0.05 16.43
C SER A 455 -6.48 0.15 16.65
N SER A 456 -5.76 -0.90 16.29
CA SER A 456 -4.29 -0.95 16.35
C SER A 456 -3.61 -0.42 15.07
N SER A 457 -4.35 0.12 14.10
CA SER A 457 -3.79 0.46 12.79
C SER A 457 -4.21 1.81 12.22
N VAL A 458 -5.25 2.46 12.76
CA VAL A 458 -5.77 3.74 12.26
C VAL A 458 -5.96 4.74 13.39
N ARG A 459 -5.56 5.98 13.15
CA ARG A 459 -5.86 7.13 14.01
C ARG A 459 -6.50 8.23 13.21
N SER A 460 -7.62 8.76 13.69
CA SER A 460 -8.25 9.99 13.21
C SER A 460 -8.00 11.11 14.21
N PHE A 461 -7.54 12.24 13.71
CA PHE A 461 -7.24 13.43 14.51
C PHE A 461 -8.06 14.62 14.01
N ARG A 462 -8.39 15.55 14.90
CA ARG A 462 -8.92 16.85 14.48
C ARG A 462 -7.80 17.69 13.88
N LEU A 463 -8.12 18.42 12.81
CA LEU A 463 -7.20 19.41 12.28
C LEU A 463 -7.01 20.53 13.34
N PRO A 464 -5.77 20.90 13.65
CA PRO A 464 -5.52 22.05 14.54
C PRO A 464 -6.09 23.34 13.96
N ASP A 465 -6.45 24.28 14.84
CA ASP A 465 -6.94 25.57 14.42
C ASP A 465 -5.98 26.28 13.48
N GLY A 466 -6.53 26.79 12.40
CA GLY A 466 -5.74 27.50 11.38
C GLY A 466 -4.92 26.60 10.45
N VAL A 467 -5.07 25.28 10.49
CA VAL A 467 -4.42 24.35 9.55
C VAL A 467 -5.40 23.92 8.47
N ASP A 468 -5.02 24.12 7.21
CA ASP A 468 -5.72 23.55 6.07
C ASP A 468 -5.15 22.16 5.75
N TYR A 469 -6.04 21.17 5.55
CA TYR A 469 -5.63 19.79 5.27
C TYR A 469 -4.76 19.68 4.01
N ARG A 470 -5.08 20.42 2.94
CA ARG A 470 -4.34 20.32 1.68
C ARG A 470 -2.90 20.81 1.86
N ASN A 471 -2.70 21.91 2.58
CA ASN A 471 -1.37 22.44 2.85
C ASN A 471 -0.53 21.42 3.65
N LEU A 472 -1.12 20.82 4.69
CA LEU A 472 -0.47 19.77 5.48
C LEU A 472 -0.16 18.54 4.63
N HIS A 473 -1.15 18.04 3.86
CA HIS A 473 -1.00 16.88 2.98
C HIS A 473 0.08 17.12 1.93
N ASP A 474 0.07 18.28 1.26
CA ASP A 474 1.00 18.56 0.16
C ASP A 474 2.44 18.74 0.66
N ALA A 475 2.62 19.31 1.87
CA ALA A 475 3.91 19.35 2.54
C ALA A 475 4.45 17.94 2.83
N LEU A 476 3.65 17.10 3.47
CA LEU A 476 4.02 15.70 3.75
C LEU A 476 4.27 14.89 2.47
N LYS A 477 3.48 15.13 1.44
CA LYS A 477 3.64 14.43 0.15
C LYS A 477 4.94 14.81 -0.56
N ARG A 478 5.42 16.06 -0.42
CA ARG A 478 6.76 16.47 -0.87
C ARG A 478 7.86 15.68 -0.16
N ASP A 479 7.68 15.43 1.14
CA ASP A 479 8.60 14.64 1.97
C ASP A 479 8.44 13.12 1.77
N GLY A 480 7.54 12.67 0.89
CA GLY A 480 7.35 11.25 0.55
C GLY A 480 6.26 10.53 1.35
N TYR A 481 5.48 11.21 2.20
CA TYR A 481 4.43 10.61 3.02
C TYR A 481 3.03 10.96 2.52
N VAL A 482 2.13 9.97 2.53
CA VAL A 482 0.73 10.16 2.10
C VAL A 482 -0.21 9.86 3.26
N ILE A 483 -0.90 10.89 3.75
CA ILE A 483 -1.98 10.78 4.72
C ILE A 483 -3.33 11.05 4.05
N TYR A 484 -4.45 10.72 4.71
CA TYR A 484 -5.78 10.99 4.14
C TYR A 484 -6.59 11.96 5.02
N ALA A 485 -7.45 12.75 4.35
CA ALA A 485 -8.50 13.51 5.02
C ALA A 485 -9.48 12.58 5.76
N GLY A 486 -10.27 13.12 6.66
CA GLY A 486 -11.45 12.44 7.17
C GLY A 486 -12.42 12.05 6.06
N LEU A 487 -13.48 11.33 6.39
CA LEU A 487 -14.52 10.91 5.44
C LEU A 487 -15.87 11.54 5.78
N GLY A 488 -16.74 11.61 4.77
CA GLY A 488 -18.08 12.17 4.94
C GLY A 488 -18.05 13.60 5.49
N ASN A 489 -18.85 13.88 6.50
CA ASN A 489 -18.95 15.19 7.13
C ASN A 489 -17.66 15.66 7.82
N ALA A 490 -16.80 14.73 8.23
CA ALA A 490 -15.51 15.01 8.89
C ALA A 490 -14.36 15.31 7.92
N ALA A 491 -14.58 15.27 6.60
CA ALA A 491 -13.53 15.43 5.59
C ALA A 491 -12.77 16.76 5.66
N LYS A 492 -13.41 17.83 6.16
CA LYS A 492 -12.80 19.17 6.28
C LYS A 492 -12.21 19.46 7.66
N THR A 493 -12.51 18.64 8.66
CA THR A 493 -12.19 18.92 10.07
C THR A 493 -11.27 17.89 10.70
N THR A 494 -11.05 16.77 10.02
CA THR A 494 -10.19 15.68 10.51
C THR A 494 -9.24 15.18 9.44
N PHE A 495 -8.18 14.50 9.87
CA PHE A 495 -7.28 13.72 9.01
C PHE A 495 -6.96 12.38 9.66
N ARG A 496 -6.49 11.44 8.85
CA ARG A 496 -6.18 10.08 9.31
C ARG A 496 -4.74 9.73 9.00
N ILE A 497 -4.10 9.09 9.98
CA ILE A 497 -2.80 8.44 9.86
C ILE A 497 -2.99 6.96 10.13
N CYS A 498 -2.48 6.13 9.24
CA CYS A 498 -2.60 4.69 9.31
C CYS A 498 -1.22 4.03 9.28
N THR A 499 -1.08 2.92 10.01
CA THR A 499 0.18 2.18 10.09
C THR A 499 0.10 0.84 9.34
N LEU A 500 -0.76 0.78 8.32
CA LEU A 500 -0.98 -0.42 7.50
C LEU A 500 0.26 -0.75 6.66
N GLY A 501 0.59 -2.03 6.61
CA GLY A 501 1.63 -2.53 5.71
C GLY A 501 2.98 -2.81 6.39
N ALA A 502 3.96 -3.10 5.54
CA ALA A 502 5.33 -3.43 5.94
C ALA A 502 6.12 -2.17 6.34
N LEU A 503 5.71 -1.54 7.46
CA LEU A 503 6.33 -0.32 7.98
C LEU A 503 7.26 -0.65 9.17
N GLN A 504 8.42 0.00 9.20
CA GLN A 504 9.34 -0.04 10.35
C GLN A 504 9.11 1.18 11.26
N LEU A 505 9.50 1.08 12.53
CA LEU A 505 9.34 2.19 13.50
C LEU A 505 10.19 3.42 13.13
N GLU A 506 11.34 3.20 12.51
CA GLU A 506 12.25 4.24 12.03
C GLU A 506 11.55 5.12 10.98
N VAL A 507 10.80 4.52 10.06
CA VAL A 507 10.00 5.23 9.05
C VAL A 507 8.93 6.10 9.70
N LEU A 508 8.33 5.64 10.80
CA LEU A 508 7.36 6.43 11.55
C LEU A 508 8.03 7.57 12.35
N ALA A 509 9.26 7.38 12.84
CA ALA A 509 10.03 8.43 13.48
C ALA A 509 10.37 9.56 12.49
N ASP A 510 10.85 9.21 11.30
CA ASP A 510 11.11 10.16 10.20
C ASP A 510 9.83 10.88 9.76
N PHE A 511 8.72 10.14 9.68
CA PHE A 511 7.40 10.73 9.40
C PHE A 511 7.01 11.77 10.47
N VAL A 512 7.18 11.49 11.76
CA VAL A 512 6.84 12.44 12.83
C VAL A 512 7.67 13.73 12.71
N ALA A 513 8.98 13.63 12.43
CA ALA A 513 9.83 14.79 12.20
C ALA A 513 9.36 15.61 10.98
N SER A 514 8.96 14.93 9.91
CA SER A 514 8.37 15.58 8.72
C SER A 514 7.02 16.22 9.02
N PHE A 515 6.19 15.55 9.84
CA PHE A 515 4.88 16.06 10.26
C PHE A 515 4.99 17.34 11.09
N GLU A 516 5.94 17.41 12.00
CA GLU A 516 6.21 18.63 12.80
C GLU A 516 6.54 19.83 11.89
N ARG A 517 7.43 19.65 10.92
CA ARG A 517 7.79 20.68 9.93
C ARG A 517 6.59 21.09 9.09
N ALA A 518 5.87 20.11 8.54
CA ALA A 518 4.71 20.33 7.68
C ALA A 518 3.56 21.06 8.43
N LEU A 519 3.36 20.73 9.70
CA LEU A 519 2.36 21.39 10.55
C LEU A 519 2.71 22.86 10.79
N LEU A 520 3.98 23.18 11.04
CA LEU A 520 4.47 24.54 11.20
C LEU A 520 4.30 25.34 9.90
N GLU A 521 4.70 24.78 8.76
CA GLU A 521 4.55 25.38 7.42
C GLU A 521 3.07 25.68 7.12
N ALA A 522 2.17 24.73 7.37
CA ALA A 522 0.73 24.91 7.14
C ALA A 522 0.11 26.01 7.99
N LYS A 523 0.56 26.17 9.26
CA LYS A 523 0.13 27.27 10.15
C LYS A 523 0.61 28.63 9.63
N LEU A 524 1.87 28.74 9.21
CA LEU A 524 2.46 29.98 8.69
C LEU A 524 1.79 30.43 7.38
N SER A 525 1.54 29.49 6.46
CA SER A 525 0.88 29.77 5.18
C SER A 525 -0.52 30.34 5.37
N ASN A 526 -1.28 29.84 6.33
CA ASN A 526 -2.64 30.32 6.60
C ASN A 526 -2.64 31.69 7.26
N THR A 527 -1.66 31.98 8.13
CA THR A 527 -1.48 33.30 8.75
C THR A 527 -1.18 34.37 7.68
N ALA A 528 -0.29 34.07 6.75
CA ALA A 528 0.03 34.95 5.62
C ALA A 528 -1.19 35.24 4.73
N ALA A 529 -1.98 34.21 4.42
CA ALA A 529 -3.21 34.33 3.62
C ALA A 529 -4.27 35.22 4.33
N ARG A 530 -4.43 35.09 5.65
CA ARG A 530 -5.33 35.96 6.45
C ARG A 530 -4.89 37.40 6.45
N HIS A 531 -3.59 37.66 6.58
CA HIS A 531 -3.05 39.05 6.53
C HIS A 531 -3.21 39.66 5.12
N ALA A 532 -3.00 38.90 4.06
CA ALA A 532 -3.21 39.38 2.69
C ALA A 532 -4.68 39.76 2.43
N ASN A 533 -5.63 38.94 2.89
CA ASN A 533 -7.05 39.19 2.74
C ASN A 533 -7.51 40.40 3.60
N ALA A 534 -6.96 40.59 4.79
CA ALA A 534 -7.25 41.73 5.63
C ALA A 534 -6.72 43.05 5.01
N ALA A 535 -5.54 43.03 4.40
CA ALA A 535 -4.95 44.15 3.70
C ALA A 535 -5.67 44.50 2.39
N GLY A 536 -6.23 43.50 1.68
CA GLY A 536 -7.04 43.69 0.46
C GLY A 536 -8.42 44.26 0.74
N GLY A 537 -9.03 43.89 1.85
CA GLY A 537 -10.36 44.41 2.27
C GLY A 537 -10.37 45.88 2.67
N GLN A 538 -9.23 46.46 3.10
CA GLN A 538 -9.12 47.87 3.44
C GLN A 538 -8.92 48.79 2.22
N ARG A 539 -8.57 48.25 1.05
CA ARG A 539 -8.41 49.09 -0.17
C ARG A 539 -9.70 49.27 -0.97
N GLY A 540 -10.78 48.58 -0.60
CA GLY A 540 -12.09 48.71 -1.29
C GLY A 540 -13.08 49.69 -0.68
N ALA A 541 -12.75 50.35 0.46
CA ALA A 541 -13.70 51.17 1.20
C ALA A 541 -13.42 52.70 1.12
N SER A 542 -12.54 53.19 0.24
CA SER A 542 -12.31 54.61 0.06
C SER A 542 -12.28 54.98 -1.42
N ALA A 543 -13.45 55.22 -2.01
CA ALA A 543 -13.69 56.11 -3.14
C ALA A 543 -15.16 56.16 -3.53
N VAL A 544 -15.95 56.99 -2.87
CA VAL A 544 -17.00 57.80 -3.55
C VAL A 544 -17.09 59.12 -2.81
N PRO A 545 -16.70 60.23 -3.44
CA PRO A 545 -17.30 61.53 -3.14
C PRO A 545 -18.05 62.04 -4.35
N GLY A 546 -19.24 62.58 -4.14
CA GLY A 546 -19.91 63.56 -4.97
C GLY A 546 -20.97 63.04 -5.91
#